data_609a1b4e2339b08a1c42aa476327fd6f
#
_entry.id   609a1b4e2339b08a1c42aa476327fd6f
#
_cell.length_a   1.000
_cell.length_b   1.000
_cell.length_c   1.000
_cell.angle_alpha   90.00
_cell.angle_beta   90.00
_cell.angle_gamma   90.00
#
_symmetry.space_group_name_H-M   'P 1'
#
loop_
_entity.id
_entity.type
_entity.pdbx_description
1 polymer ?
#
loop_
_entity_poly.entity_id
_entity_poly.type
_entity_poly.pdbx_seq_one_letter_code
_entity_poly.pdbx_strand_id
1 'polypeptide(L)'
;ESSLPHGVLQVCDPNRLHTFVAAKDPYRRWEFRLNPHERAEDLLEEETIKQLLDSWTPRSTYRILRKAVYQFHAAVASRWRVGRIFLAGDAAHQMPPFLGQGMNSGIRDVLNLAWKLKLVLSGRVDESLLTTYEEERLPHSEDFVQWSVEFGNLMEHLADAKAAERAGKEPPTPKKKQRSAGYGQGRHAPPLRSG
;
A
#
# COMPACT_ATOMS: atom_id res chain seq x y z
N GLU A 1 26.86 5.64 -15.43
CA GLU A 1 26.19 5.44 -14.13
C GLU A 1 24.90 6.24 -14.13
N SER A 2 23.79 5.61 -13.73
CA SER A 2 22.50 6.27 -13.65
C SER A 2 22.53 7.29 -12.49
N SER A 3 22.21 8.56 -12.78
CA SER A 3 22.05 9.62 -11.77
C SER A 3 20.77 9.44 -10.92
N LEU A 4 19.97 8.41 -11.21
CA LEU A 4 18.73 8.13 -10.50
C LEU A 4 18.99 7.56 -9.09
N PRO A 5 18.15 7.88 -8.12
CA PRO A 5 18.29 7.38 -6.74
C PRO A 5 18.26 5.84 -6.67
N HIS A 6 18.79 5.30 -5.58
CA HIS A 6 18.65 3.89 -5.22
C HIS A 6 17.47 3.69 -4.26
N GLY A 7 16.79 2.55 -4.35
CA GLY A 7 15.70 2.18 -3.45
C GLY A 7 14.34 2.76 -3.82
N VAL A 8 13.54 3.06 -2.82
CA VAL A 8 12.19 3.62 -2.96
C VAL A 8 12.20 5.06 -2.44
N LEU A 9 11.70 5.98 -3.23
CA LEU A 9 11.59 7.39 -2.87
C LEU A 9 10.13 7.84 -3.00
N GLN A 10 9.57 8.35 -1.89
CA GLN A 10 8.27 9.02 -1.87
C GLN A 10 8.50 10.52 -2.07
N VAL A 11 7.95 11.08 -3.12
CA VAL A 11 8.13 12.49 -3.48
C VAL A 11 6.86 13.26 -3.17
N CYS A 12 6.93 14.07 -2.11
CA CYS A 12 5.84 14.96 -1.70
C CYS A 12 5.96 16.29 -2.46
N ASP A 13 5.75 16.26 -3.79
CA ASP A 13 5.72 17.46 -4.61
C ASP A 13 4.32 18.07 -4.58
N PRO A 14 4.20 19.41 -4.33
CA PRO A 14 2.92 20.10 -4.29
C PRO A 14 2.10 19.98 -5.58
N ASN A 15 2.76 19.86 -6.73
CA ASN A 15 2.07 19.73 -8.01
C ASN A 15 1.57 18.31 -8.27
N ARG A 16 2.36 17.30 -7.81
CA ARG A 16 2.02 15.89 -8.03
C ARG A 16 2.79 14.97 -7.09
N LEU A 17 2.09 14.33 -6.19
CA LEU A 17 2.64 13.23 -5.40
C LEU A 17 3.06 12.08 -6.32
N HIS A 18 4.24 11.54 -6.10
CA HIS A 18 4.68 10.38 -6.84
C HIS A 18 5.70 9.53 -6.07
N THR A 19 5.81 8.28 -6.47
CA THR A 19 6.78 7.32 -5.94
C THR A 19 7.74 6.93 -7.05
N PHE A 20 9.02 6.94 -6.74
CA PHE A 20 10.06 6.32 -7.56
C PHE A 20 10.51 5.01 -6.91
N VAL A 21 10.71 3.98 -7.70
CA VAL A 21 11.21 2.68 -7.26
C VAL A 21 12.35 2.24 -8.16
N ALA A 22 13.54 2.12 -7.58
CA ALA A 22 14.65 1.43 -8.23
C ALA A 22 14.40 -0.09 -8.12
N ALA A 23 13.83 -0.65 -9.18
CA ALA A 23 13.67 -2.09 -9.29
C ALA A 23 15.03 -2.76 -9.62
N LYS A 24 15.05 -4.07 -9.89
CA LYS A 24 16.27 -4.75 -10.36
C LYS A 24 16.72 -4.10 -11.67
N ASP A 25 18.00 -3.75 -11.76
CA ASP A 25 18.60 -3.16 -12.96
C ASP A 25 18.28 -3.94 -14.24
N PRO A 26 17.97 -3.25 -15.35
CA PRO A 26 17.96 -1.79 -15.56
C PRO A 26 16.58 -1.15 -15.29
N TYR A 27 15.66 -1.84 -14.64
CA TYR A 27 14.27 -1.42 -14.55
C TYR A 27 14.06 -0.36 -13.48
N ARG A 28 13.19 0.61 -13.82
CA ARG A 28 12.75 1.68 -12.92
C ARG A 28 11.23 1.80 -13.01
N ARG A 29 10.57 2.21 -11.91
CA ARG A 29 9.14 2.41 -11.86
C ARG A 29 8.83 3.76 -11.23
N TRP A 30 7.93 4.49 -11.87
CA TRP A 30 7.31 5.69 -11.31
C TRP A 30 5.83 5.46 -11.16
N GLU A 31 5.28 5.94 -10.07
CA GLU A 31 3.85 5.90 -9.75
C GLU A 31 3.40 7.33 -9.49
N PHE A 32 2.72 7.93 -10.44
CA PHE A 32 2.24 9.30 -10.35
C PHE A 32 0.78 9.32 -9.91
N ARG A 33 0.44 10.17 -8.93
CA ARG A 33 -0.93 10.41 -8.53
C ARG A 33 -1.72 11.03 -9.69
N LEU A 34 -2.92 10.53 -9.91
CA LEU A 34 -3.93 11.17 -10.73
C LEU A 34 -4.52 12.35 -9.95
N ASN A 35 -4.44 13.56 -10.49
CA ASN A 35 -5.04 14.73 -9.86
C ASN A 35 -6.56 14.78 -10.13
N PRO A 36 -7.37 15.51 -9.31
CA PRO A 36 -8.84 15.43 -9.38
C PRO A 36 -9.48 15.82 -10.72
N HIS A 37 -8.79 16.62 -11.55
CA HIS A 37 -9.30 17.11 -12.82
C HIS A 37 -8.74 16.37 -14.04
N GLU A 38 -7.92 15.34 -13.80
CA GLU A 38 -7.26 14.59 -14.86
C GLU A 38 -8.02 13.32 -15.18
N ARG A 39 -8.00 12.95 -16.44
CA ARG A 39 -8.57 11.68 -16.89
C ARG A 39 -7.46 10.63 -16.96
N ALA A 40 -7.78 9.43 -16.56
CA ALA A 40 -6.86 8.31 -16.56
C ALA A 40 -6.29 8.03 -17.97
N GLU A 41 -7.14 8.15 -18.99
CA GLU A 41 -6.78 7.92 -20.38
C GLU A 41 -5.71 8.89 -20.86
N ASP A 42 -5.83 10.18 -20.50
CA ASP A 42 -4.90 11.23 -20.91
C ASP A 42 -3.50 11.02 -20.31
N LEU A 43 -3.44 10.45 -19.09
CA LEU A 43 -2.18 10.10 -18.44
C LEU A 43 -1.53 8.82 -18.99
N LEU A 44 -2.24 8.03 -19.77
CA LEU A 44 -1.68 6.89 -20.49
C LEU A 44 -1.09 7.25 -21.85
N GLU A 45 -1.29 8.49 -22.30
CA GLU A 45 -0.64 8.98 -23.51
C GLU A 45 0.87 9.03 -23.32
N GLU A 46 1.62 8.53 -24.31
CA GLU A 46 3.07 8.38 -24.19
C GLU A 46 3.78 9.72 -24.01
N GLU A 47 3.30 10.76 -24.66
CA GLU A 47 3.87 12.10 -24.54
C GLU A 47 3.64 12.69 -23.14
N THR A 48 2.46 12.47 -22.54
CA THR A 48 2.17 12.89 -21.17
C THR A 48 3.11 12.18 -20.17
N ILE A 49 3.35 10.88 -20.36
CA ILE A 49 4.29 10.13 -19.52
C ILE A 49 5.71 10.68 -19.67
N LYS A 50 6.15 10.98 -20.88
CA LYS A 50 7.47 11.57 -21.14
C LYS A 50 7.62 12.92 -20.44
N GLN A 51 6.61 13.77 -20.48
CA GLN A 51 6.59 15.04 -19.75
C GLN A 51 6.72 14.85 -18.24
N LEU A 52 6.05 13.87 -17.65
CA LEU A 52 6.19 13.54 -16.24
C LEU A 52 7.59 13.06 -15.87
N LEU A 53 8.30 12.42 -16.80
CA LEU A 53 9.65 11.89 -16.60
C LEU A 53 10.76 12.90 -16.93
N ASP A 54 10.48 14.00 -17.60
CA ASP A 54 11.48 14.99 -18.06
C ASP A 54 12.33 15.58 -16.93
N SER A 55 11.76 15.67 -15.71
CA SER A 55 12.50 16.11 -14.52
C SER A 55 13.41 15.03 -13.92
N TRP A 56 13.30 13.79 -14.36
CA TRP A 56 13.99 12.65 -13.80
C TRP A 56 15.13 12.15 -14.69
N THR A 57 14.91 12.15 -16.00
CA THR A 57 15.85 11.52 -16.93
C THR A 57 15.62 11.97 -18.36
N PRO A 58 16.70 12.12 -19.19
CA PRO A 58 16.57 12.48 -20.59
C PRO A 58 15.77 11.44 -21.38
N ARG A 59 14.90 11.89 -22.27
CA ARG A 59 14.02 11.03 -23.10
C ARG A 59 14.76 9.99 -23.95
N SER A 60 16.00 10.27 -24.32
CA SER A 60 16.84 9.35 -25.10
C SER A 60 17.41 8.18 -24.31
N THR A 61 17.26 8.17 -22.96
CA THR A 61 17.93 7.19 -22.09
C THR A 61 17.04 6.06 -21.66
N TYR A 62 15.74 6.08 -21.96
CA TYR A 62 14.79 5.08 -21.52
C TYR A 62 13.81 4.64 -22.61
N ARG A 63 13.19 3.49 -22.38
CA ARG A 63 12.04 3.00 -23.12
C ARG A 63 10.93 2.64 -22.12
N ILE A 64 9.71 3.12 -22.40
CA ILE A 64 8.54 2.77 -21.60
C ILE A 64 8.16 1.30 -21.89
N LEU A 65 8.21 0.45 -20.90
CA LEU A 65 7.88 -0.97 -21.02
C LEU A 65 6.43 -1.26 -20.68
N ARG A 66 5.89 -0.53 -19.72
CA ARG A 66 4.53 -0.71 -19.23
C ARG A 66 3.98 0.60 -18.73
N LYS A 67 2.73 0.84 -19.03
CA LYS A 67 1.91 1.93 -18.49
C LYS A 67 0.56 1.37 -18.04
N ALA A 68 0.09 1.78 -16.90
CA ALA A 68 -1.21 1.36 -16.36
C ALA A 68 -1.71 2.38 -15.35
N VAL A 69 -3.01 2.59 -15.33
CA VAL A 69 -3.69 3.23 -14.21
C VAL A 69 -4.27 2.14 -13.32
N TYR A 70 -4.14 2.28 -12.03
CA TYR A 70 -4.76 1.39 -11.06
C TYR A 70 -5.38 2.19 -9.92
N GLN A 71 -6.43 1.65 -9.35
CA GLN A 71 -7.07 2.18 -8.16
C GLN A 71 -6.81 1.20 -7.01
N PHE A 72 -6.43 1.74 -5.87
CA PHE A 72 -6.26 0.94 -4.66
C PHE A 72 -7.34 1.28 -3.64
N HIS A 73 -7.61 0.32 -2.77
CA HIS A 73 -8.63 0.43 -1.74
C HIS A 73 -8.01 0.16 -0.36
N ALA A 74 -8.64 0.67 0.67
CA ALA A 74 -8.36 0.34 2.06
C ALA A 74 -9.57 -0.43 2.58
N ALA A 75 -9.47 -1.76 2.65
CA ALA A 75 -10.58 -2.63 3.04
C ALA A 75 -10.07 -3.86 3.78
N VAL A 76 -10.83 -4.32 4.78
CA VAL A 76 -10.61 -5.60 5.46
C VAL A 76 -11.94 -6.31 5.57
N ALA A 77 -11.98 -7.58 5.19
CA ALA A 77 -13.15 -8.42 5.35
C ALA A 77 -13.46 -8.60 6.84
N SER A 78 -14.73 -8.49 7.23
CA SER A 78 -15.16 -8.62 8.63
C SER A 78 -15.08 -10.05 9.18
N ARG A 79 -14.98 -11.03 8.29
CA ARG A 79 -14.79 -12.45 8.62
C ARG A 79 -13.85 -13.07 7.62
N TRP A 80 -12.89 -13.84 8.12
CA TRP A 80 -11.90 -14.52 7.31
C TRP A 80 -12.12 -16.03 7.24
N ARG A 81 -13.01 -16.55 8.11
CA ARG A 81 -13.43 -17.95 8.11
C ARG A 81 -14.94 -18.08 8.23
N VAL A 82 -15.56 -18.88 7.35
CA VAL A 82 -16.94 -19.36 7.49
C VAL A 82 -16.97 -20.85 7.18
N GLY A 83 -17.13 -21.66 8.21
CA GLY A 83 -17.05 -23.11 8.08
C GLY A 83 -15.70 -23.57 7.52
N ARG A 84 -15.70 -24.12 6.30
CA ARG A 84 -14.51 -24.63 5.61
C ARG A 84 -13.96 -23.66 4.55
N ILE A 85 -14.51 -22.45 4.44
CA ILE A 85 -14.06 -21.41 3.53
C ILE A 85 -13.18 -20.43 4.30
N PHE A 86 -12.02 -20.09 3.73
CA PHE A 86 -11.07 -19.14 4.29
C PHE A 86 -10.74 -18.04 3.25
N LEU A 87 -10.57 -16.82 3.72
CA LEU A 87 -10.02 -15.72 2.94
C LEU A 87 -8.57 -15.47 3.33
N ALA A 88 -7.72 -15.11 2.36
CA ALA A 88 -6.32 -14.76 2.58
C ALA A 88 -5.86 -13.75 1.52
N GLY A 89 -4.84 -12.95 1.84
CA GLY A 89 -4.29 -11.95 0.93
C GLY A 89 -5.34 -10.91 0.51
N ASP A 90 -5.32 -10.49 -0.76
CA ASP A 90 -6.20 -9.43 -1.28
C ASP A 90 -7.70 -9.76 -1.18
N ALA A 91 -8.07 -11.03 -1.05
CA ALA A 91 -9.45 -11.43 -0.77
C ALA A 91 -9.89 -11.11 0.66
N ALA A 92 -8.94 -11.08 1.60
CA ALA A 92 -9.18 -10.78 3.01
C ALA A 92 -8.94 -9.30 3.35
N HIS A 93 -7.94 -8.67 2.72
CA HIS A 93 -7.57 -7.28 2.97
C HIS A 93 -6.91 -6.63 1.75
N GLN A 94 -7.27 -5.38 1.51
CA GLN A 94 -6.66 -4.52 0.51
C GLN A 94 -6.11 -3.28 1.19
N MET A 95 -4.92 -2.83 0.79
CA MET A 95 -4.29 -1.66 1.39
C MET A 95 -3.59 -0.80 0.34
N PRO A 96 -3.53 0.53 0.54
CA PRO A 96 -2.72 1.41 -0.29
C PRO A 96 -1.27 0.95 -0.36
N PRO A 97 -0.58 1.11 -1.51
CA PRO A 97 0.73 0.52 -1.76
C PRO A 97 1.90 1.21 -1.03
N PHE A 98 1.65 2.28 -0.30
CA PHE A 98 2.67 3.19 0.24
C PHE A 98 3.71 2.53 1.16
N LEU A 99 3.32 1.50 1.90
CA LEU A 99 4.22 0.74 2.77
C LEU A 99 4.76 -0.55 2.11
N GLY A 100 4.30 -0.90 0.91
CA GLY A 100 4.71 -2.13 0.22
C GLY A 100 4.34 -3.43 0.97
N GLN A 101 3.31 -3.43 1.80
CA GLN A 101 3.01 -4.54 2.71
C GLN A 101 1.89 -5.49 2.23
N GLY A 102 1.17 -5.19 1.14
CA GLY A 102 0.06 -6.02 0.67
C GLY A 102 0.46 -7.48 0.44
N MET A 103 1.40 -7.71 -0.47
CA MET A 103 1.92 -9.06 -0.75
C MET A 103 2.53 -9.72 0.50
N ASN A 104 3.31 -8.98 1.28
CA ASN A 104 3.94 -9.50 2.49
C ASN A 104 2.91 -9.93 3.54
N SER A 105 1.81 -9.20 3.68
CA SER A 105 0.69 -9.56 4.57
C SER A 105 0.01 -10.84 4.09
N GLY A 106 -0.26 -10.97 2.78
CA GLY A 106 -0.80 -12.19 2.21
C GLY A 106 0.11 -13.42 2.39
N ILE A 107 1.43 -13.25 2.28
CA ILE A 107 2.38 -14.33 2.59
C ILE A 107 2.27 -14.75 4.07
N ARG A 108 2.17 -13.80 4.99
CA ARG A 108 1.97 -14.10 6.43
C ARG A 108 0.65 -14.84 6.67
N ASP A 109 -0.42 -14.51 5.95
CA ASP A 109 -1.70 -15.21 6.06
C ASP A 109 -1.56 -16.67 5.65
N VAL A 110 -0.95 -16.91 4.48
CA VAL A 110 -0.74 -18.27 3.97
C VAL A 110 0.16 -19.08 4.91
N LEU A 111 1.24 -18.49 5.39
CA LEU A 111 2.12 -19.15 6.35
C LEU A 111 1.38 -19.51 7.66
N ASN A 112 0.56 -18.61 8.17
CA ASN A 112 -0.21 -18.84 9.40
C ASN A 112 -1.27 -19.94 9.19
N LEU A 113 -1.97 -19.93 8.06
CA LEU A 113 -3.06 -20.87 7.79
C LEU A 113 -2.56 -22.26 7.37
N ALA A 114 -1.50 -22.36 6.60
CA ALA A 114 -1.08 -23.61 5.95
C ALA A 114 -0.70 -24.70 6.95
N TRP A 115 0.10 -24.38 7.97
CA TRP A 115 0.48 -25.40 8.98
C TRP A 115 -0.70 -25.80 9.88
N LYS A 116 -1.62 -24.88 10.18
CA LYS A 116 -2.85 -25.17 10.93
C LYS A 116 -3.73 -26.14 10.15
N LEU A 117 -3.94 -25.88 8.86
CA LEU A 117 -4.66 -26.79 7.97
C LEU A 117 -4.00 -28.17 7.92
N LYS A 118 -2.67 -28.22 7.78
CA LYS A 118 -1.94 -29.50 7.76
C LYS A 118 -2.20 -30.33 9.01
N LEU A 119 -2.14 -29.73 10.19
CA LEU A 119 -2.35 -30.44 11.44
C LEU A 119 -3.79 -30.95 11.60
N VAL A 120 -4.77 -30.10 11.29
CA VAL A 120 -6.19 -30.47 11.39
C VAL A 120 -6.55 -31.54 10.36
N LEU A 121 -6.16 -31.38 9.09
CA LEU A 121 -6.46 -32.35 8.03
C LEU A 121 -5.77 -33.69 8.22
N SER A 122 -4.66 -33.73 8.96
CA SER A 122 -3.99 -34.98 9.33
C SER A 122 -4.58 -35.63 10.62
N GLY A 123 -5.63 -35.05 11.18
CA GLY A 123 -6.27 -35.55 12.42
C GLY A 123 -5.42 -35.41 13.68
N ARG A 124 -4.35 -34.60 13.65
CA ARG A 124 -3.42 -34.42 14.78
C ARG A 124 -3.94 -33.43 15.83
N VAL A 125 -4.76 -32.49 15.40
CA VAL A 125 -5.28 -31.39 16.22
C VAL A 125 -6.74 -31.14 15.86
N ASP A 126 -7.52 -30.69 16.82
CA ASP A 126 -8.91 -30.31 16.65
C ASP A 126 -9.11 -29.14 15.73
N GLU A 127 -10.25 -29.09 15.05
CA GLU A 127 -10.60 -28.04 14.09
C GLU A 127 -10.65 -26.62 14.71
N SER A 128 -10.79 -26.51 16.03
CA SER A 128 -10.76 -25.24 16.74
C SER A 128 -9.46 -24.45 16.53
N LEU A 129 -8.33 -25.13 16.22
CA LEU A 129 -7.08 -24.48 15.85
C LEU A 129 -7.27 -23.52 14.67
N LEU A 130 -8.15 -23.82 13.72
CA LEU A 130 -8.37 -22.99 12.55
C LEU A 130 -9.06 -21.65 12.88
N THR A 131 -9.71 -21.54 14.05
CA THR A 131 -10.31 -20.28 14.50
C THR A 131 -9.24 -19.25 14.84
N THR A 132 -8.09 -19.68 15.32
CA THR A 132 -6.98 -18.78 15.66
C THR A 132 -6.38 -18.07 14.43
N TYR A 133 -6.63 -18.55 13.22
CA TYR A 133 -6.18 -17.86 12.01
C TYR A 133 -6.78 -16.46 11.90
N GLU A 134 -8.09 -16.33 11.98
CA GLU A 134 -8.79 -15.04 11.96
C GLU A 134 -8.39 -14.17 13.17
N GLU A 135 -8.36 -14.76 14.35
CA GLU A 135 -8.02 -14.06 15.60
C GLU A 135 -6.61 -13.44 15.57
N GLU A 136 -5.66 -14.13 14.98
CA GLU A 136 -4.26 -13.66 14.87
C GLU A 136 -4.03 -12.72 13.70
N ARG A 137 -4.65 -12.99 12.55
CA ARG A 137 -4.29 -12.28 11.31
C ARG A 137 -5.14 -11.06 11.04
N LEU A 138 -6.44 -11.08 11.36
CA LEU A 138 -7.34 -9.97 11.06
C LEU A 138 -6.90 -8.67 11.76
N PRO A 139 -6.66 -8.63 13.09
CA PRO A 139 -6.24 -7.40 13.76
C PRO A 139 -4.92 -6.84 13.22
N HIS A 140 -3.98 -7.73 12.93
CA HIS A 140 -2.69 -7.35 12.37
C HIS A 140 -2.81 -6.72 10.98
N SER A 141 -3.71 -7.23 10.15
CA SER A 141 -3.96 -6.68 8.81
C SER A 141 -4.73 -5.36 8.89
N GLU A 142 -5.65 -5.21 9.83
CA GLU A 142 -6.31 -3.92 10.11
C GLU A 142 -5.28 -2.83 10.42
N ASP A 143 -4.29 -3.12 11.27
CA ASP A 143 -3.23 -2.17 11.61
C ASP A 143 -2.42 -1.77 10.38
N PHE A 144 -2.01 -2.71 9.53
CA PHE A 144 -1.27 -2.40 8.30
C PHE A 144 -2.07 -1.58 7.30
N VAL A 145 -3.35 -1.88 7.13
CA VAL A 145 -4.24 -1.08 6.29
C VAL A 145 -4.35 0.34 6.83
N GLN A 146 -4.55 0.48 8.15
CA GLN A 146 -4.64 1.79 8.78
C GLN A 146 -3.33 2.59 8.64
N TRP A 147 -2.18 1.97 8.88
CA TRP A 147 -0.88 2.63 8.72
C TRP A 147 -0.62 3.05 7.27
N SER A 148 -1.04 2.24 6.30
CA SER A 148 -0.91 2.61 4.88
C SER A 148 -1.73 3.84 4.54
N VAL A 149 -2.94 3.97 5.08
CA VAL A 149 -3.79 5.16 4.93
C VAL A 149 -3.16 6.37 5.63
N GLU A 150 -2.70 6.20 6.86
CA GLU A 150 -2.05 7.29 7.62
C GLU A 150 -0.79 7.80 6.91
N PHE A 151 -0.02 6.89 6.32
CA PHE A 151 1.16 7.28 5.54
C PHE A 151 0.81 8.06 4.27
N GLY A 152 -0.24 7.65 3.56
CA GLY A 152 -0.75 8.42 2.41
C GLY A 152 -1.20 9.83 2.81
N ASN A 153 -1.93 9.96 3.93
CA ASN A 153 -2.34 11.26 4.46
C ASN A 153 -1.15 12.13 4.89
N LEU A 154 -0.09 11.52 5.43
CA LEU A 154 1.16 12.23 5.75
C LEU A 154 1.82 12.78 4.50
N MET A 155 1.89 12.01 3.42
CA MET A 155 2.46 12.47 2.15
C MET A 155 1.68 13.66 1.59
N GLU A 156 0.35 13.62 1.62
CA GLU A 156 -0.50 14.76 1.23
C GLU A 156 -0.22 15.99 2.08
N HIS A 157 -0.20 15.83 3.40
CA HIS A 157 0.07 16.93 4.31
C HIS A 157 1.45 17.57 4.06
N LEU A 158 2.48 16.77 3.80
CA LEU A 158 3.82 17.28 3.49
C LEU A 158 3.85 18.04 2.15
N ALA A 159 3.08 17.60 1.16
CA ALA A 159 2.96 18.32 -0.11
C ALA A 159 2.22 19.66 0.07
N ASP A 160 1.13 19.66 0.83
CA ASP A 160 0.36 20.86 1.14
C ASP A 160 1.19 21.87 1.95
N ALA A 161 1.97 21.40 2.92
CA ALA A 161 2.89 22.24 3.69
C ALA A 161 3.95 22.91 2.81
N LYS A 162 4.55 22.16 1.88
CA LYS A 162 5.47 22.72 0.88
C LYS A 162 4.81 23.74 -0.05
N ALA A 163 3.55 23.48 -0.44
CA ALA A 163 2.79 24.43 -1.25
C ALA A 163 2.56 25.75 -0.50
N ALA A 164 2.19 25.66 0.77
CA ALA A 164 2.00 26.82 1.65
C ALA A 164 3.29 27.63 1.83
N GLU A 165 4.40 26.96 2.10
CA GLU A 165 5.74 27.57 2.23
C GLU A 165 6.12 28.35 0.97
N ARG A 166 5.97 27.74 -0.22
CA ARG A 166 6.22 28.40 -1.51
C ARG A 166 5.33 29.63 -1.75
N ALA A 167 4.12 29.62 -1.18
CA ALA A 167 3.17 30.72 -1.27
C ALA A 167 3.32 31.78 -0.14
N GLY A 168 4.29 31.62 0.76
CA GLY A 168 4.47 32.49 1.93
C GLY A 168 3.31 32.42 2.94
N LYS A 169 2.63 31.27 3.01
CA LYS A 169 1.48 31.01 3.90
C LYS A 169 1.88 30.06 5.04
N GLU A 170 1.13 30.09 6.13
CA GLU A 170 1.29 29.08 7.18
C GLU A 170 0.94 27.68 6.68
N PRO A 171 1.69 26.64 7.09
CA PRO A 171 1.38 25.26 6.72
C PRO A 171 0.03 24.84 7.28
N PRO A 172 -0.75 24.02 6.56
CA PRO A 172 -2.02 23.53 7.02
C PRO A 172 -1.86 22.69 8.30
N THR A 173 -2.83 22.75 9.17
CA THR A 173 -2.87 21.88 10.35
C THR A 173 -3.04 20.42 9.91
N PRO A 174 -2.29 19.47 10.48
CA PRO A 174 -2.45 18.05 10.14
C PRO A 174 -3.92 17.61 10.31
N LYS A 175 -4.47 16.93 9.31
CA LYS A 175 -5.82 16.36 9.40
C LYS A 175 -5.86 15.43 10.62
N LYS A 176 -6.79 15.64 11.55
CA LYS A 176 -7.00 14.72 12.68
C LYS A 176 -7.17 13.32 12.14
N LYS A 177 -6.57 12.33 12.84
CA LYS A 177 -6.72 10.89 12.53
C LYS A 177 -8.19 10.57 12.22
N GLN A 178 -8.54 10.44 10.95
CA GLN A 178 -9.80 9.85 10.56
C GLN A 178 -9.59 8.33 10.60
N ARG A 179 -10.04 7.71 11.67
CA ARG A 179 -10.30 6.27 11.62
C ARG A 179 -11.35 6.07 10.54
N SER A 180 -11.00 5.35 9.48
CA SER A 180 -11.98 4.97 8.47
C SER A 180 -13.15 4.26 9.17
N ALA A 181 -14.38 4.74 8.94
CA ALA A 181 -15.58 4.12 9.49
C ALA A 181 -15.62 2.66 9.02
N GLY A 182 -15.49 1.71 9.94
CA GLY A 182 -15.47 0.28 9.65
C GLY A 182 -14.29 -0.49 10.22
N TYR A 183 -13.22 0.17 10.66
CA TYR A 183 -12.12 -0.50 11.36
C TYR A 183 -12.45 -0.63 12.84
N GLY A 184 -12.38 -1.84 13.35
CA GLY A 184 -12.78 -2.22 14.70
C GLY A 184 -12.28 -1.28 15.78
N GLN A 185 -13.17 -0.86 16.66
CA GLN A 185 -12.83 -0.06 17.82
C GLN A 185 -11.90 -0.86 18.75
N GLY A 186 -10.66 -0.40 18.89
CA GLY A 186 -9.94 -0.61 20.13
C GLY A 186 -9.25 -1.97 20.34
N ARG A 187 -8.66 -2.60 19.31
CA ARG A 187 -7.71 -3.70 19.54
C ARG A 187 -6.31 -3.30 19.09
N HIS A 188 -5.43 -3.08 20.05
CA HIS A 188 -3.99 -3.13 19.77
C HIS A 188 -3.66 -4.60 19.50
N ALA A 189 -3.12 -4.88 18.31
CA ALA A 189 -2.57 -6.20 18.06
C ALA A 189 -1.47 -6.46 19.09
N PRO A 190 -1.50 -7.56 19.83
CA PRO A 190 -0.40 -7.91 20.70
C PRO A 190 0.86 -8.09 19.82
N PRO A 191 2.05 -7.68 20.29
CA PRO A 191 3.27 -7.94 19.55
C PRO A 191 3.36 -9.46 19.30
N LEU A 192 3.73 -9.84 18.08
CA LEU A 192 3.98 -11.23 17.74
C LEU A 192 4.99 -11.77 18.75
N ARG A 193 4.57 -12.62 19.67
CA ARG A 193 5.47 -13.32 20.55
C ARG A 193 6.24 -14.31 19.69
N SER A 194 7.54 -14.10 19.57
CA SER A 194 8.46 -15.11 19.07
C SER A 194 8.36 -16.32 19.98
N GLY A 195 7.75 -17.38 19.49
CA GLY A 195 7.86 -18.71 20.05
C GLY A 195 9.02 -19.42 19.41
#